data_2d85108903bda66a8faa73cb361644c0
#
_entry.id   2d85108903bda66a8faa73cb361644c0
#
_cell.length_a   1.000
_cell.length_b   1.000
_cell.length_c   1.000
_cell.angle_alpha   90.00
_cell.angle_beta   90.00
_cell.angle_gamma   90.00
#
_symmetry.space_group_name_H-M   'P 1'
#
loop_
_entity.id
_entity.type
_entity.pdbx_description
1 polymer ?
#
loop_
_entity_poly.entity_id
_entity_poly.type
_entity_poly.pdbx_seq_one_letter_code
_entity_poly.pdbx_strand_id
1 'polypeptide(L)'
;MQEVGNLEKQADLLARYLPSGKAWNAKYIDGSNLRNLLIAFGKEFKNIADQNEWLRRELNIFTTRDLLPLWEAHYGIPDDNKVFVVENKTIEERRLNLYIKELMDGADSAEDWENIAKQFGFKCKVYPAINVSVFPLTFPIIFTDNPRYTIIVDIYDVDPPSEFTLVFPIIFGENKANLLKKVFEIIKPQDCTIMYNYVK
;
A
#
# COMPACT_ATOMS: atom_id res chain seq x y z
N MET A 1 -0.49 37.05 -5.91
CA MET A 1 -0.59 37.39 -7.36
C MET A 1 -0.93 36.19 -8.26
N GLN A 2 -0.40 34.98 -8.03
CA GLN A 2 -0.75 33.80 -8.85
C GLN A 2 -2.21 33.32 -8.70
N GLU A 3 -2.84 33.48 -7.54
CA GLU A 3 -4.24 33.06 -7.32
C GLU A 3 -5.26 33.94 -8.07
N VAL A 4 -5.05 35.25 -8.13
CA VAL A 4 -5.97 36.15 -8.83
C VAL A 4 -5.95 35.89 -10.33
N GLY A 5 -4.78 35.68 -10.94
CA GLY A 5 -4.64 35.34 -12.36
C GLY A 5 -5.26 33.98 -12.74
N ASN A 6 -5.45 33.06 -11.77
CA ASN A 6 -6.09 31.78 -12.03
C ASN A 6 -7.62 31.88 -11.98
N LEU A 7 -8.17 32.73 -11.11
CA LEU A 7 -9.62 33.02 -11.04
C LEU A 7 -10.12 33.75 -12.28
N GLU A 8 -9.35 34.73 -12.79
CA GLU A 8 -9.67 35.46 -14.02
C GLU A 8 -9.71 34.52 -15.24
N LYS A 9 -8.75 33.58 -15.33
CA LYS A 9 -8.74 32.55 -16.39
C LYS A 9 -9.97 31.68 -16.34
N GLN A 10 -10.44 31.32 -15.17
CA GLN A 10 -11.65 30.51 -15.02
C GLN A 10 -12.91 31.30 -15.37
N ALA A 11 -12.99 32.57 -14.97
CA ALA A 11 -14.07 33.47 -15.38
C ALA A 11 -14.08 33.65 -16.92
N ASP A 12 -12.92 33.73 -17.57
CA ASP A 12 -12.82 33.79 -19.02
C ASP A 12 -13.28 32.52 -19.73
N LEU A 13 -12.98 31.36 -19.16
CA LEU A 13 -13.52 30.07 -19.62
C LEU A 13 -15.04 30.05 -19.54
N LEU A 14 -15.61 30.45 -18.40
CA LEU A 14 -17.05 30.53 -18.22
C LEU A 14 -17.69 31.52 -19.14
N ALA A 15 -17.06 32.67 -19.39
CA ALA A 15 -17.53 33.68 -20.33
C ALA A 15 -17.66 33.17 -21.78
N ARG A 16 -16.87 32.16 -22.18
CA ARG A 16 -16.95 31.54 -23.51
C ARG A 16 -18.22 30.69 -23.70
N TYR A 17 -18.79 30.16 -22.64
CA TYR A 17 -20.04 29.40 -22.69
C TYR A 17 -21.29 30.31 -22.77
N LEU A 18 -21.15 31.61 -22.48
CA LEU A 18 -22.25 32.57 -22.60
C LEU A 18 -22.40 33.04 -24.05
N PRO A 19 -23.62 33.36 -24.49
CA PRO A 19 -23.87 33.84 -25.84
C PRO A 19 -23.00 35.03 -26.23
N SER A 20 -22.73 35.20 -27.51
CA SER A 20 -22.08 36.38 -28.08
C SER A 20 -23.09 37.48 -28.36
N GLY A 21 -22.67 38.74 -28.34
CA GLY A 21 -23.51 39.89 -28.67
C GLY A 21 -23.38 41.05 -27.68
N LYS A 22 -23.84 42.22 -28.10
CA LYS A 22 -23.67 43.47 -27.33
C LYS A 22 -24.21 43.40 -25.90
N ALA A 23 -25.32 42.71 -25.70
CA ALA A 23 -25.95 42.52 -24.38
C ALA A 23 -25.06 41.72 -23.39
N TRP A 24 -24.16 40.86 -23.94
CA TRP A 24 -23.28 39.99 -23.16
C TRP A 24 -21.86 40.51 -23.01
N ASN A 25 -21.53 41.66 -23.59
CA ASN A 25 -20.18 42.25 -23.53
C ASN A 25 -19.72 42.56 -22.11
N ALA A 26 -20.65 42.79 -21.20
CA ALA A 26 -20.37 42.96 -19.75
C ALA A 26 -19.58 41.83 -19.15
N LYS A 27 -19.59 40.62 -19.74
CA LYS A 27 -18.80 39.46 -19.27
C LYS A 27 -17.26 39.68 -19.37
N TYR A 28 -16.80 40.61 -20.17
CA TYR A 28 -15.40 40.98 -20.34
C TYR A 28 -15.02 42.33 -19.71
N ILE A 29 -15.99 43.02 -19.09
CA ILE A 29 -15.75 44.34 -18.48
C ILE A 29 -15.50 44.13 -16.98
N ASP A 30 -14.30 44.49 -16.55
CA ASP A 30 -13.92 44.40 -15.14
C ASP A 30 -14.82 45.28 -14.27
N GLY A 31 -15.24 44.71 -13.11
CA GLY A 31 -16.13 45.40 -12.20
C GLY A 31 -17.61 45.34 -12.59
N SER A 32 -17.99 44.79 -13.74
CA SER A 32 -19.41 44.59 -14.08
C SER A 32 -20.02 43.46 -13.21
N ASN A 33 -21.31 43.58 -12.92
CA ASN A 33 -22.03 42.57 -12.13
C ASN A 33 -21.95 41.17 -12.75
N LEU A 34 -21.99 41.08 -14.09
CA LEU A 34 -21.88 39.81 -14.81
C LEU A 34 -20.46 39.20 -14.65
N ARG A 35 -19.41 40.05 -14.80
CA ARG A 35 -18.03 39.63 -14.62
C ARG A 35 -17.78 39.14 -13.17
N ASN A 36 -18.26 39.89 -12.19
CA ASN A 36 -18.13 39.54 -10.80
C ASN A 36 -18.85 38.22 -10.49
N LEU A 37 -20.02 37.97 -11.06
CA LEU A 37 -20.72 36.70 -10.95
C LEU A 37 -19.91 35.56 -11.55
N LEU A 38 -19.30 35.72 -12.73
CA LEU A 38 -18.45 34.71 -13.35
C LEU A 38 -17.21 34.43 -12.52
N ILE A 39 -16.62 35.43 -11.89
CA ILE A 39 -15.49 35.28 -10.97
C ILE A 39 -15.92 34.46 -9.71
N ALA A 40 -17.10 34.74 -9.18
CA ALA A 40 -17.65 34.00 -8.04
C ALA A 40 -17.85 32.51 -8.38
N PHE A 41 -18.47 32.20 -9.53
CA PHE A 41 -18.57 30.83 -10.02
C PHE A 41 -17.21 30.20 -10.29
N GLY A 42 -16.28 30.93 -10.89
CA GLY A 42 -14.91 30.48 -11.11
C GLY A 42 -14.21 30.07 -9.84
N LYS A 43 -14.47 30.78 -8.73
CA LYS A 43 -13.94 30.44 -7.41
C LYS A 43 -14.49 29.10 -6.91
N GLU A 44 -15.80 28.86 -7.07
CA GLU A 44 -16.41 27.60 -6.65
C GLU A 44 -15.94 26.41 -7.52
N PHE A 45 -15.80 26.59 -8.83
CA PHE A 45 -15.24 25.56 -9.69
C PHE A 45 -13.78 25.23 -9.33
N LYS A 46 -13.00 26.24 -8.95
CA LYS A 46 -11.64 26.03 -8.45
C LYS A 46 -11.66 25.22 -7.13
N ASN A 47 -12.53 25.56 -6.19
CA ASN A 47 -12.67 24.84 -4.94
C ASN A 47 -13.00 23.35 -5.20
N ILE A 48 -13.92 23.08 -6.13
CA ILE A 48 -14.28 21.70 -6.51
C ILE A 48 -13.08 20.99 -7.15
N ALA A 49 -12.32 21.66 -8.01
CA ALA A 49 -11.12 21.09 -8.62
C ALA A 49 -10.05 20.76 -7.57
N ASP A 50 -9.81 21.65 -6.62
CA ASP A 50 -8.86 21.45 -5.52
C ASP A 50 -9.30 20.30 -4.61
N GLN A 51 -10.61 20.18 -4.31
CA GLN A 51 -11.16 19.06 -3.55
C GLN A 51 -11.04 17.72 -4.30
N ASN A 52 -11.28 17.70 -5.60
CA ASN A 52 -11.10 16.51 -6.43
C ASN A 52 -9.62 16.07 -6.45
N GLU A 53 -8.68 17.01 -6.56
CA GLU A 53 -7.24 16.70 -6.53
C GLU A 53 -6.83 16.17 -5.13
N TRP A 54 -7.35 16.78 -4.06
CA TRP A 54 -7.16 16.26 -2.70
C TRP A 54 -7.71 14.84 -2.58
N LEU A 55 -8.97 14.59 -3.01
CA LEU A 55 -9.60 13.28 -2.93
C LEU A 55 -8.81 12.25 -3.75
N ARG A 56 -8.38 12.59 -4.96
CA ARG A 56 -7.57 11.72 -5.81
C ARG A 56 -6.27 11.30 -5.14
N ARG A 57 -5.63 12.22 -4.41
CA ARG A 57 -4.43 11.94 -3.63
C ARG A 57 -4.74 11.03 -2.43
N GLU A 58 -5.85 11.26 -1.75
CA GLU A 58 -6.24 10.50 -0.57
C GLU A 58 -6.79 9.10 -0.89
N LEU A 59 -7.29 8.88 -2.11
CA LEU A 59 -7.71 7.56 -2.58
C LEU A 59 -6.56 6.61 -2.94
N ASN A 60 -5.34 7.09 -2.99
CA ASN A 60 -4.18 6.27 -3.28
C ASN A 60 -3.40 5.98 -1.99
N ILE A 61 -3.22 4.70 -1.66
CA ILE A 61 -2.51 4.23 -0.46
C ILE A 61 -1.11 4.85 -0.34
N PHE A 62 -0.41 5.06 -1.45
CA PHE A 62 0.96 5.61 -1.44
C PHE A 62 1.02 7.13 -1.20
N THR A 63 -0.08 7.84 -1.38
CA THR A 63 -0.12 9.31 -1.25
C THR A 63 -1.07 9.80 -0.17
N THR A 64 -1.95 8.94 0.35
CA THR A 64 -2.90 9.28 1.42
C THR A 64 -2.20 9.78 2.67
N ARG A 65 -2.75 10.80 3.31
CA ARG A 65 -2.25 11.37 4.54
C ARG A 65 -3.38 11.63 5.53
N ASP A 66 -4.38 12.36 5.10
CA ASP A 66 -5.47 12.81 5.95
C ASP A 66 -6.48 11.68 6.22
N LEU A 67 -6.71 10.81 5.21
CA LEU A 67 -7.58 9.64 5.32
C LEU A 67 -6.84 8.36 5.73
N LEU A 68 -5.55 8.45 6.05
CA LEU A 68 -4.74 7.29 6.46
C LEU A 68 -5.36 6.52 7.65
N PRO A 69 -5.88 7.17 8.73
CA PRO A 69 -6.53 6.44 9.80
C PRO A 69 -7.82 5.71 9.38
N LEU A 70 -8.52 6.24 8.38
CA LEU A 70 -9.73 5.61 7.84
C LEU A 70 -9.37 4.35 7.04
N TRP A 71 -8.31 4.42 6.24
CA TRP A 71 -7.75 3.27 5.54
C TRP A 71 -7.31 2.18 6.53
N GLU A 72 -6.59 2.54 7.58
CA GLU A 72 -6.16 1.60 8.63
C GLU A 72 -7.36 0.93 9.30
N ALA A 73 -8.37 1.67 9.66
CA ALA A 73 -9.60 1.11 10.24
C ALA A 73 -10.30 0.15 9.26
N HIS A 74 -10.31 0.47 7.96
CA HIS A 74 -10.91 -0.39 6.93
C HIS A 74 -10.18 -1.73 6.80
N TYR A 75 -8.85 -1.72 6.85
CA TYR A 75 -8.02 -2.93 6.78
C TYR A 75 -7.80 -3.62 8.14
N GLY A 76 -8.42 -3.13 9.22
CA GLY A 76 -8.29 -3.70 10.56
C GLY A 76 -6.87 -3.55 11.13
N ILE A 77 -6.28 -2.36 10.97
CA ILE A 77 -5.00 -1.99 11.58
C ILE A 77 -5.27 -1.03 12.74
N PRO A 78 -4.73 -1.27 13.96
CA PRO A 78 -3.84 -2.38 14.35
C PRO A 78 -4.56 -3.73 14.41
N ASP A 79 -3.84 -4.79 14.06
CA ASP A 79 -4.36 -6.15 14.09
C ASP A 79 -4.18 -6.82 15.48
N ASP A 80 -5.02 -7.82 15.77
CA ASP A 80 -4.99 -8.54 17.05
C ASP A 80 -3.65 -9.27 17.27
N ASN A 81 -2.99 -9.69 16.21
CA ASN A 81 -1.71 -10.39 16.24
C ASN A 81 -0.51 -9.45 16.43
N LYS A 82 -0.73 -8.13 16.49
CA LYS A 82 0.29 -7.09 16.63
C LYS A 82 1.39 -7.16 15.54
N VAL A 83 1.05 -7.65 14.36
CA VAL A 83 1.93 -7.63 13.18
C VAL A 83 1.94 -6.23 12.58
N PHE A 84 0.75 -5.64 12.46
CA PHE A 84 0.58 -4.29 11.95
C PHE A 84 0.23 -3.34 13.10
N VAL A 85 1.21 -2.52 13.48
CA VAL A 85 1.11 -1.56 14.58
C VAL A 85 1.18 -0.15 14.01
N VAL A 86 0.43 0.77 14.58
CA VAL A 86 0.41 2.20 14.18
C VAL A 86 1.32 3.05 15.05
N GLU A 87 1.48 2.65 16.32
CA GLU A 87 2.22 3.42 17.32
C GLU A 87 3.71 3.57 16.94
N ASN A 88 4.22 4.79 17.07
CA ASN A 88 5.63 5.15 16.79
C ASN A 88 6.11 4.91 15.36
N LYS A 89 5.20 4.79 14.37
CA LYS A 89 5.54 4.61 12.96
C LYS A 89 5.40 5.91 12.16
N THR A 90 6.28 6.06 11.19
CA THR A 90 6.21 7.15 10.20
C THR A 90 5.03 6.96 9.25
N ILE A 91 4.64 8.02 8.54
CA ILE A 91 3.55 7.95 7.55
C ILE A 91 3.89 6.93 6.44
N GLU A 92 5.15 6.86 6.02
CA GLU A 92 5.63 5.93 5.00
C GLU A 92 5.52 4.48 5.48
N GLU A 93 5.91 4.19 6.71
CA GLU A 93 5.78 2.85 7.31
C GLU A 93 4.30 2.44 7.47
N ARG A 94 3.44 3.37 7.83
CA ARG A 94 1.99 3.12 7.92
C ARG A 94 1.38 2.82 6.56
N ARG A 95 1.76 3.57 5.51
CA ARG A 95 1.36 3.30 4.12
C ARG A 95 1.87 1.94 3.63
N LEU A 96 3.11 1.59 3.98
CA LEU A 96 3.67 0.28 3.65
C LEU A 96 2.89 -0.85 4.33
N ASN A 97 2.49 -0.68 5.59
CA ASN A 97 1.65 -1.65 6.30
C ASN A 97 0.31 -1.86 5.58
N LEU A 98 -0.35 -0.78 5.15
CA LEU A 98 -1.58 -0.86 4.36
C LEU A 98 -1.39 -1.62 3.06
N TYR A 99 -0.33 -1.30 2.32
CA TYR A 99 -0.02 -1.96 1.06
C TYR A 99 0.26 -3.46 1.23
N ILE A 100 1.00 -3.82 2.27
CA ILE A 100 1.23 -5.24 2.60
C ILE A 100 -0.10 -5.93 2.93
N LYS A 101 -0.96 -5.27 3.70
CA LYS A 101 -2.28 -5.82 4.07
C LYS A 101 -3.18 -6.02 2.86
N GLU A 102 -3.16 -5.08 1.90
CA GLU A 102 -3.87 -5.20 0.62
C GLU A 102 -3.35 -6.38 -0.20
N LEU A 103 -2.02 -6.58 -0.26
CA LEU A 103 -1.42 -7.73 -0.94
C LEU A 103 -1.81 -9.06 -0.27
N MET A 104 -1.95 -9.09 1.06
CA MET A 104 -2.34 -10.29 1.79
C MET A 104 -3.76 -10.75 1.45
N ASP A 105 -4.68 -9.84 1.22
CA ASP A 105 -6.09 -10.16 0.95
C ASP A 105 -6.29 -10.89 -0.40
N GLY A 106 -5.30 -10.89 -1.28
CA GLY A 106 -5.33 -11.58 -2.58
C GLY A 106 -4.19 -12.58 -2.79
N ALA A 107 -3.49 -12.99 -1.72
CA ALA A 107 -2.28 -13.82 -1.82
C ALA A 107 -2.60 -15.32 -1.88
N ASP A 108 -3.14 -15.77 -3.01
CA ASP A 108 -3.49 -17.18 -3.23
C ASP A 108 -2.40 -17.97 -3.94
N SER A 109 -1.45 -17.31 -4.61
CA SER A 109 -0.39 -17.94 -5.38
C SER A 109 0.98 -17.84 -4.71
N ALA A 110 1.90 -18.75 -5.09
CA ALA A 110 3.30 -18.69 -4.64
C ALA A 110 3.97 -17.35 -5.04
N GLU A 111 3.62 -16.80 -6.20
CA GLU A 111 4.15 -15.53 -6.69
C GLU A 111 3.69 -14.35 -5.81
N ASP A 112 2.46 -14.38 -5.31
CA ASP A 112 1.96 -13.35 -4.39
C ASP A 112 2.74 -13.36 -3.08
N TRP A 113 3.03 -14.54 -2.54
CA TRP A 113 3.85 -14.68 -1.33
C TRP A 113 5.27 -14.17 -1.55
N GLU A 114 5.88 -14.47 -2.71
CA GLU A 114 7.19 -13.95 -3.08
C GLU A 114 7.17 -12.40 -3.20
N ASN A 115 6.09 -11.83 -3.74
CA ASN A 115 5.92 -10.37 -3.83
C ASN A 115 5.77 -9.72 -2.45
N ILE A 116 5.03 -10.34 -1.53
CA ILE A 116 4.95 -9.89 -0.14
C ILE A 116 6.34 -9.89 0.51
N ALA A 117 7.10 -10.98 0.36
CA ALA A 117 8.45 -11.05 0.93
C ALA A 117 9.38 -9.93 0.40
N LYS A 118 9.26 -9.56 -0.87
CA LYS A 118 10.01 -8.44 -1.46
C LYS A 118 9.72 -7.11 -0.77
N GLN A 119 8.47 -6.87 -0.32
CA GLN A 119 8.11 -5.65 0.41
C GLN A 119 8.81 -5.58 1.78
N PHE A 120 9.08 -6.72 2.40
CA PHE A 120 9.89 -6.81 3.61
C PHE A 120 11.39 -6.74 3.34
N GLY A 121 11.81 -6.72 2.07
CA GLY A 121 13.20 -6.67 1.65
C GLY A 121 13.88 -8.04 1.57
N PHE A 122 13.09 -9.13 1.54
CA PHE A 122 13.60 -10.49 1.41
C PHE A 122 13.44 -11.03 -0.02
N LYS A 123 14.42 -11.82 -0.44
CA LYS A 123 14.28 -12.69 -1.60
C LYS A 123 13.86 -14.05 -1.12
N CYS A 124 12.72 -14.55 -1.54
CA CYS A 124 12.29 -15.90 -1.21
C CYS A 124 11.76 -16.60 -2.45
N LYS A 125 11.71 -17.93 -2.38
CA LYS A 125 11.03 -18.78 -3.34
C LYS A 125 10.06 -19.68 -2.59
N VAL A 126 8.82 -19.71 -3.08
CA VAL A 126 7.73 -20.45 -2.45
C VAL A 126 7.28 -21.56 -3.40
N TYR A 127 7.19 -22.78 -2.89
CA TYR A 127 6.73 -23.93 -3.69
C TYR A 127 6.13 -25.01 -2.79
N PRO A 128 5.19 -25.82 -3.33
CA PRO A 128 4.63 -26.95 -2.56
C PRO A 128 5.65 -28.08 -2.43
N ALA A 129 5.70 -28.72 -1.29
CA ALA A 129 6.65 -29.81 -1.00
C ALA A 129 6.48 -31.03 -1.92
N ILE A 130 5.31 -31.19 -2.53
CA ILE A 130 5.05 -32.28 -3.48
C ILE A 130 5.94 -32.20 -4.71
N ASN A 131 6.38 -31.01 -5.11
CA ASN A 131 7.24 -30.80 -6.26
C ASN A 131 8.70 -31.19 -6.01
N VAL A 132 9.08 -31.41 -4.75
CA VAL A 132 10.45 -31.80 -4.36
C VAL A 132 10.68 -33.29 -4.49
N SER A 133 9.60 -34.10 -4.55
CA SER A 133 9.66 -35.56 -4.64
C SER A 133 9.75 -36.04 -6.10
N VAL A 134 10.80 -35.66 -6.81
CA VAL A 134 11.09 -36.20 -8.16
C VAL A 134 11.97 -37.44 -8.02
N PHE A 135 11.55 -38.58 -8.61
CA PHE A 135 12.41 -39.76 -8.69
C PHE A 135 13.56 -39.52 -9.72
N PRO A 136 14.80 -39.98 -9.43
CA PRO A 136 15.24 -40.70 -8.25
C PRO A 136 15.43 -39.81 -7.00
N LEU A 137 14.95 -40.31 -5.85
CA LEU A 137 15.08 -39.62 -4.56
C LEU A 137 16.56 -39.47 -4.19
N THR A 138 17.03 -38.25 -4.07
CA THR A 138 18.40 -37.94 -3.60
C THR A 138 18.39 -37.71 -2.09
N PHE A 139 19.26 -38.41 -1.36
CA PHE A 139 19.39 -38.20 0.08
C PHE A 139 20.05 -36.84 0.41
N PRO A 140 19.64 -36.13 1.49
CA PRO A 140 18.68 -36.55 2.51
C PRO A 140 17.22 -36.34 2.09
N ILE A 141 16.39 -37.36 2.24
CA ILE A 141 14.96 -37.26 1.98
C ILE A 141 14.31 -36.68 3.24
N ILE A 142 13.74 -35.49 3.15
CA ILE A 142 12.92 -34.93 4.22
C ILE A 142 11.51 -35.50 4.03
N PHE A 143 11.16 -36.52 4.80
CA PHE A 143 9.80 -37.00 4.88
C PHE A 143 9.01 -36.04 5.77
N THR A 144 8.19 -35.18 5.16
CA THR A 144 7.15 -34.49 5.90
C THR A 144 5.95 -35.45 6.05
N ASP A 145 5.32 -35.45 7.20
CA ASP A 145 4.18 -36.34 7.47
C ASP A 145 3.03 -36.17 6.46
N ASN A 146 2.97 -35.01 5.80
CA ASN A 146 1.96 -34.75 4.80
C ASN A 146 2.45 -33.75 3.72
N PRO A 147 3.21 -34.23 2.67
CA PRO A 147 3.80 -33.35 1.66
C PRO A 147 2.78 -32.59 0.82
N ARG A 148 1.51 -33.03 0.79
CA ARG A 148 0.43 -32.37 0.04
C ARG A 148 0.00 -31.03 0.66
N TYR A 149 0.17 -30.91 1.99
CA TYR A 149 -0.23 -29.73 2.76
C TYR A 149 0.97 -29.00 3.34
N THR A 150 2.16 -29.19 2.75
CA THR A 150 3.38 -28.51 3.17
C THR A 150 3.84 -27.56 2.09
N ILE A 151 4.05 -26.31 2.49
CA ILE A 151 4.61 -25.22 1.66
C ILE A 151 6.04 -25.01 2.11
N ILE A 152 6.98 -25.00 1.17
CA ILE A 152 8.38 -24.72 1.43
C ILE A 152 8.67 -23.27 1.04
N VAL A 153 9.32 -22.54 1.93
CA VAL A 153 9.75 -21.17 1.73
C VAL A 153 11.27 -21.10 1.90
N ASP A 154 11.97 -20.96 0.80
CA ASP A 154 13.42 -20.73 0.78
C ASP A 154 13.68 -19.23 0.87
N ILE A 155 14.35 -18.78 1.93
CA ILE A 155 14.72 -17.39 2.14
C ILE A 155 16.22 -17.27 1.86
N TYR A 156 16.58 -16.39 0.91
CA TYR A 156 17.97 -16.19 0.46
C TYR A 156 18.61 -15.01 1.17
N ASP A 157 19.93 -15.08 1.34
CA ASP A 157 20.79 -13.98 1.85
C ASP A 157 20.44 -13.52 3.29
N VAL A 158 19.82 -14.38 4.10
CA VAL A 158 19.46 -14.07 5.50
C VAL A 158 19.96 -15.15 6.43
N ASP A 159 20.60 -14.75 7.50
CA ASP A 159 20.91 -15.70 8.58
C ASP A 159 19.61 -16.12 9.30
N PRO A 160 19.47 -17.42 9.63
CA PRO A 160 18.30 -17.88 10.37
C PRO A 160 18.16 -17.07 11.66
N PRO A 161 16.92 -16.67 12.04
CA PRO A 161 16.71 -15.96 13.29
C PRO A 161 17.16 -16.88 14.43
N SER A 162 18.27 -16.51 15.06
CA SER A 162 18.74 -17.23 16.24
C SER A 162 17.77 -16.94 17.38
N GLU A 163 17.28 -17.97 18.04
CA GLU A 163 16.45 -17.83 19.24
C GLU A 163 17.20 -17.15 20.39
N PHE A 164 18.54 -17.06 20.30
CA PHE A 164 19.41 -16.41 21.27
C PHE A 164 20.58 -15.69 20.58
N THR A 165 20.39 -14.44 20.18
CA THR A 165 21.53 -13.54 19.94
C THR A 165 21.79 -12.72 21.18
N LEU A 166 22.67 -13.20 22.05
CA LEU A 166 23.34 -12.38 23.07
C LEU A 166 24.44 -11.53 22.40
N VAL A 167 24.05 -10.61 21.54
CA VAL A 167 24.94 -9.54 21.06
C VAL A 167 24.56 -8.27 21.81
N PHE A 168 25.43 -7.77 22.64
CA PHE A 168 25.28 -6.47 23.28
C PHE A 168 25.60 -5.35 22.26
N PRO A 169 24.78 -4.27 22.16
CA PRO A 169 23.56 -4.02 22.92
C PRO A 169 22.39 -4.88 22.39
N ILE A 170 21.58 -5.39 23.31
CA ILE A 170 20.37 -6.13 22.98
C ILE A 170 19.40 -5.12 22.32
N ILE A 171 19.31 -5.17 21.00
CA ILE A 171 18.30 -4.42 20.27
C ILE A 171 17.02 -5.27 20.34
N PHE A 172 16.12 -4.91 21.25
CA PHE A 172 14.75 -5.45 21.29
C PHE A 172 13.97 -4.89 20.09
N GLY A 173 14.27 -5.41 18.91
CA GLY A 173 13.50 -5.16 17.69
C GLY A 173 12.99 -6.47 17.16
N GLU A 174 11.71 -6.54 16.83
CA GLU A 174 11.22 -7.71 16.08
C GLU A 174 12.04 -7.83 14.80
N ASN A 175 12.74 -8.95 14.64
CA ASN A 175 13.49 -9.22 13.42
C ASN A 175 12.49 -9.24 12.26
N LYS A 176 12.76 -8.52 11.17
CA LYS A 176 11.91 -8.49 9.98
C LYS A 176 11.54 -9.89 9.47
N ALA A 177 12.46 -10.87 9.63
CA ALA A 177 12.21 -12.26 9.30
C ALA A 177 11.10 -12.88 10.17
N ASN A 178 11.01 -12.52 11.46
CA ASN A 178 9.92 -12.97 12.32
C ASN A 178 8.58 -12.33 11.94
N LEU A 179 8.59 -11.07 11.51
CA LEU A 179 7.39 -10.41 10.97
C LEU A 179 6.91 -11.10 9.70
N LEU A 180 7.82 -11.41 8.76
CA LEU A 180 7.49 -12.14 7.55
C LEU A 180 6.87 -13.52 7.85
N LYS A 181 7.44 -14.27 8.82
CA LYS A 181 6.87 -15.54 9.27
C LYS A 181 5.45 -15.37 9.81
N LYS A 182 5.20 -14.37 10.66
CA LYS A 182 3.85 -14.08 11.17
C LYS A 182 2.87 -13.76 10.04
N VAL A 183 3.29 -12.99 9.05
CA VAL A 183 2.47 -12.67 7.87
C VAL A 183 2.14 -13.95 7.09
N PHE A 184 3.12 -14.80 6.83
CA PHE A 184 2.88 -16.07 6.12
C PHE A 184 1.99 -17.03 6.91
N GLU A 185 2.09 -17.07 8.25
CA GLU A 185 1.19 -17.83 9.09
C GLU A 185 -0.27 -17.34 9.05
N ILE A 186 -0.48 -16.06 8.79
CA ILE A 186 -1.84 -15.48 8.61
C ILE A 186 -2.41 -15.83 7.25
N ILE A 187 -1.59 -15.77 6.19
CA ILE A 187 -2.02 -15.98 4.79
C ILE A 187 -2.22 -17.46 4.49
N LYS A 188 -1.46 -18.36 5.14
CA LYS A 188 -1.48 -19.78 4.82
C LYS A 188 -2.90 -20.36 4.94
N PRO A 189 -3.28 -21.32 4.08
CA PRO A 189 -4.46 -22.13 4.27
C PRO A 189 -4.39 -22.87 5.62
N GLN A 190 -5.52 -23.02 6.31
CA GLN A 190 -5.58 -23.59 7.67
C GLN A 190 -4.95 -24.98 7.77
N ASP A 191 -5.10 -25.79 6.71
CA ASP A 191 -4.60 -27.17 6.67
C ASP A 191 -3.13 -27.26 6.24
N CYS A 192 -2.47 -26.13 5.91
CA CYS A 192 -1.10 -26.12 5.42
C CYS A 192 -0.09 -25.85 6.54
N THR A 193 1.06 -26.55 6.45
CA THR A 193 2.24 -26.30 7.28
C THR A 193 3.30 -25.59 6.43
N ILE A 194 4.00 -24.61 7.00
CA ILE A 194 5.09 -23.92 6.33
C ILE A 194 6.43 -24.41 6.87
N MET A 195 7.32 -24.78 5.96
CA MET A 195 8.73 -25.09 6.28
C MET A 195 9.61 -23.97 5.73
N TYR A 196 10.42 -23.39 6.60
CA TYR A 196 11.35 -22.33 6.24
C TYR A 196 12.77 -22.86 6.09
N ASN A 197 13.37 -22.66 4.92
CA ASN A 197 14.77 -22.95 4.67
C ASN A 197 15.53 -21.64 4.50
N TYR A 198 16.70 -21.54 5.11
CA TYR A 198 17.60 -20.40 4.97
C TYR A 198 18.75 -20.81 4.08
N VAL A 199 18.80 -20.20 2.87
CA VAL A 199 19.80 -20.50 1.85
C VAL A 199 20.82 -19.38 1.86
N LYS A 200 22.09 -19.74 2.08
CA LYS A 200 23.23 -18.79 2.04
C LYS A 200 23.75 -18.63 0.63
#